data_2c0f0afb44cf61ff3f74ff3d1f4267c4
#
_entry.id   2c0f0afb44cf61ff3f74ff3d1f4267c4
#
_cell.length_a   1.000
_cell.length_b   1.000
_cell.length_c   1.000
_cell.angle_alpha   90.00
_cell.angle_beta   90.00
_cell.angle_gamma   90.00
#
_symmetry.space_group_name_H-M   'P 1'
#
loop_
_entity.id
_entity.type
_entity.pdbx_description
1 polymer ?
#
loop_
_entity_poly.entity_id
_entity_poly.type
_entity_poly.pdbx_seq_one_letter_code
_entity_poly.pdbx_strand_id
1 'polypeptide(L)'
;MTGGRPLPYGDPAHLAAHQFLVEEAALLDAADYAGWLELLCEDIRYVMPVRVTTARGAGFDSLADMGHFDEDMYALRMRVRRLATDHAWTEDPPSRTRHFVTNVRTFRAEGDDLRVESALLLFRSRGDTREPSLISAGRTDLLRATADGLRLARREITVDESVLRTQNLAVFL
;
A
#
# COMPACT_ATOMS: atom_id res chain seq x y z
N MET A 1 -16.63 11.81 -4.74
CA MET A 1 -16.84 10.60 -3.90
C MET A 1 -18.05 9.86 -4.44
N THR A 2 -17.86 8.87 -5.30
CA THR A 2 -18.93 7.99 -5.79
C THR A 2 -19.15 6.91 -4.73
N GLY A 3 -20.05 7.18 -3.78
CA GLY A 3 -20.37 6.30 -2.67
C GLY A 3 -21.34 5.19 -3.08
N GLY A 4 -20.85 4.22 -3.85
CA GLY A 4 -21.58 2.97 -4.08
C GLY A 4 -21.64 2.14 -2.79
N ARG A 5 -22.61 1.21 -2.72
CA ARG A 5 -22.66 0.21 -1.65
C ARG A 5 -21.52 -0.81 -1.88
N PRO A 6 -20.79 -1.21 -0.82
CA PRO A 6 -19.75 -2.25 -0.96
C PRO A 6 -20.39 -3.57 -1.37
N LEU A 7 -19.65 -4.36 -2.13
CA LEU A 7 -20.04 -5.72 -2.51
C LEU A 7 -20.23 -6.58 -1.24
N PRO A 8 -21.17 -7.52 -1.26
CA PRO A 8 -21.32 -8.50 -0.19
C PRO A 8 -20.04 -9.31 -0.01
N TYR A 9 -19.79 -9.78 1.21
CA TYR A 9 -18.58 -10.57 1.52
C TYR A 9 -18.43 -11.83 0.65
N GLY A 10 -19.52 -12.49 0.28
CA GLY A 10 -19.51 -13.67 -0.59
C GLY A 10 -19.50 -13.37 -2.10
N ASP A 11 -19.40 -12.11 -2.51
CA ASP A 11 -19.31 -11.77 -3.94
C ASP A 11 -17.96 -12.23 -4.51
N PRO A 12 -17.93 -12.95 -5.66
CA PRO A 12 -16.69 -13.44 -6.26
C PRO A 12 -15.65 -12.35 -6.52
N ALA A 13 -16.08 -11.13 -6.89
CA ALA A 13 -15.16 -10.02 -7.11
C ALA A 13 -14.58 -9.50 -5.78
N HIS A 14 -15.36 -9.52 -4.68
CA HIS A 14 -14.81 -9.21 -3.36
C HIS A 14 -13.79 -10.25 -2.90
N LEU A 15 -14.09 -11.54 -3.10
CA LEU A 15 -13.15 -12.62 -2.76
C LEU A 15 -11.86 -12.53 -3.57
N ALA A 16 -11.95 -12.24 -4.87
CA ALA A 16 -10.78 -12.05 -5.73
C ALA A 16 -9.92 -10.85 -5.28
N ALA A 17 -10.55 -9.72 -4.94
CA ALA A 17 -9.86 -8.55 -4.43
C ALA A 17 -9.17 -8.83 -3.07
N HIS A 18 -9.86 -9.53 -2.17
CA HIS A 18 -9.30 -9.91 -0.88
C HIS A 18 -8.10 -10.85 -1.05
N GLN A 19 -8.23 -11.88 -1.92
CA GLN A 19 -7.14 -12.79 -2.25
C GLN A 19 -5.91 -12.05 -2.79
N PHE A 20 -6.13 -11.10 -3.72
CA PHE A 20 -5.06 -10.25 -4.25
C PHE A 20 -4.29 -9.54 -3.14
N LEU A 21 -4.98 -8.91 -2.18
CA LEU A 21 -4.34 -8.18 -1.08
C LEU A 21 -3.56 -9.11 -0.13
N VAL A 22 -4.05 -10.33 0.09
CA VAL A 22 -3.37 -11.34 0.92
C VAL A 22 -2.09 -11.84 0.24
N GLU A 23 -2.16 -12.12 -1.05
CA GLU A 23 -0.99 -12.55 -1.85
C GLU A 23 0.06 -11.44 -1.94
N GLU A 24 -0.37 -10.20 -2.17
CA GLU A 24 0.52 -9.03 -2.14
C GLU A 24 1.27 -8.94 -0.81
N ALA A 25 0.53 -9.01 0.31
CA ALA A 25 1.12 -8.95 1.64
C ALA A 25 2.13 -10.09 1.87
N ALA A 26 1.84 -11.29 1.39
CA ALA A 26 2.74 -12.44 1.50
C ALA A 26 4.05 -12.23 0.72
N LEU A 27 4.00 -11.68 -0.49
CA LEU A 27 5.19 -11.35 -1.29
C LEU A 27 6.06 -10.29 -0.61
N LEU A 28 5.44 -9.22 -0.12
CA LEU A 28 6.15 -8.15 0.61
C LEU A 28 6.79 -8.67 1.90
N ASP A 29 6.09 -9.51 2.67
CA ASP A 29 6.61 -10.10 3.91
C ASP A 29 7.74 -11.10 3.66
N ALA A 30 7.75 -11.75 2.50
CA ALA A 30 8.82 -12.61 2.03
C ALA A 30 10.00 -11.85 1.39
N ALA A 31 9.89 -10.51 1.27
CA ALA A 31 10.82 -9.66 0.51
C ALA A 31 10.96 -10.09 -0.98
N ASP A 32 9.94 -10.76 -1.52
CA ASP A 32 9.87 -11.07 -2.96
C ASP A 32 9.34 -9.85 -3.73
N TYR A 33 10.18 -8.84 -3.82
CA TYR A 33 9.83 -7.59 -4.50
C TYR A 33 9.72 -7.76 -6.03
N ALA A 34 10.39 -8.76 -6.60
CA ALA A 34 10.27 -9.06 -8.03
C ALA A 34 8.87 -9.59 -8.35
N GLY A 35 8.39 -10.56 -7.59
CA GLY A 35 7.02 -11.07 -7.70
C GLY A 35 5.99 -9.99 -7.39
N TRP A 36 6.25 -9.12 -6.41
CA TRP A 36 5.37 -7.99 -6.12
C TRP A 36 5.22 -7.02 -7.30
N LEU A 37 6.30 -6.68 -8.00
CA LEU A 37 6.25 -5.80 -9.18
C LEU A 37 5.38 -6.37 -10.31
N GLU A 38 5.28 -7.70 -10.43
CA GLU A 38 4.42 -8.36 -11.43
C GLU A 38 2.91 -8.19 -11.14
N LEU A 39 2.54 -7.89 -9.90
CA LEU A 39 1.16 -7.57 -9.53
C LEU A 39 0.74 -6.16 -9.97
N LEU A 40 1.66 -5.32 -10.39
CA LEU A 40 1.39 -3.93 -10.73
C LEU A 40 1.10 -3.75 -12.23
N CYS A 41 0.24 -2.79 -12.57
CA CYS A 41 0.11 -2.31 -13.94
C CYS A 41 1.31 -1.46 -14.33
N GLU A 42 1.70 -1.45 -15.61
CA GLU A 42 2.80 -0.60 -16.10
C GLU A 42 2.53 0.91 -15.91
N ASP A 43 1.27 1.30 -15.90
CA ASP A 43 0.80 2.66 -15.64
C ASP A 43 0.40 2.90 -14.17
N ILE A 44 0.95 2.09 -13.26
CA ILE A 44 0.70 2.22 -11.81
C ILE A 44 0.96 3.64 -11.32
N ARG A 45 0.10 4.12 -10.44
CA ARG A 45 0.35 5.30 -9.62
C ARG A 45 0.24 4.97 -8.14
N TYR A 46 1.34 5.10 -7.44
CA TYR A 46 1.49 4.76 -6.03
C TYR A 46 1.71 6.05 -5.22
N VAL A 47 0.70 6.47 -4.47
CA VAL A 47 0.65 7.80 -3.86
C VAL A 47 0.51 7.68 -2.35
N MET A 48 1.29 8.45 -1.62
CA MET A 48 1.15 8.61 -0.18
C MET A 48 1.17 10.11 0.17
N PRO A 49 0.00 10.77 0.18
CA PRO A 49 -0.10 12.19 0.52
C PRO A 49 0.26 12.43 1.98
N VAL A 50 0.80 13.61 2.28
CA VAL A 50 1.03 14.06 3.66
C VAL A 50 -0.31 14.40 4.29
N ARG A 51 -0.61 13.82 5.45
CA ARG A 51 -1.79 14.16 6.23
C ARG A 51 -1.49 15.39 7.09
N VAL A 52 -2.23 16.47 6.89
CA VAL A 52 -2.14 17.66 7.71
C VAL A 52 -3.25 17.65 8.74
N THR A 53 -2.89 17.81 10.01
CA THR A 53 -3.87 17.98 11.07
C THR A 53 -4.41 19.41 11.03
N THR A 54 -5.67 19.56 10.62
CA THR A 54 -6.36 20.84 10.62
C THR A 54 -7.18 21.02 11.90
N ALA A 55 -7.56 22.26 12.23
CA ALA A 55 -8.37 22.56 13.40
C ALA A 55 -9.75 21.88 13.32
N ARG A 56 -10.37 21.63 14.48
CA ARG A 56 -11.66 20.97 14.60
C ARG A 56 -12.70 21.69 13.72
N GLY A 57 -13.29 21.00 12.74
CA GLY A 57 -14.29 21.53 11.82
C GLY A 57 -13.82 21.85 10.40
N ALA A 58 -12.50 21.86 10.15
CA ALA A 58 -11.93 22.08 8.81
C ALA A 58 -11.73 20.78 8.01
N GLY A 59 -12.04 19.61 8.58
CA GLY A 59 -11.80 18.32 7.98
C GLY A 59 -10.34 17.90 8.02
N PHE A 60 -10.05 16.68 7.56
CA PHE A 60 -8.66 16.25 7.29
C PHE A 60 -8.38 16.61 5.84
N ASP A 61 -7.54 17.59 5.62
CA ASP A 61 -7.09 17.94 4.27
C ASP A 61 -5.74 17.28 4.02
N SER A 62 -5.63 16.53 2.93
CA SER A 62 -4.35 16.14 2.39
C SER A 62 -3.89 17.28 1.50
N LEU A 63 -2.70 17.83 1.75
CA LEU A 63 -2.07 18.71 0.78
C LEU A 63 -1.73 17.87 -0.44
N ALA A 64 -2.58 17.96 -1.46
CA ALA A 64 -2.44 17.20 -2.72
C ALA A 64 -1.09 17.43 -3.41
N ASP A 65 -0.44 18.58 -3.11
CA ASP A 65 0.83 18.97 -3.70
C ASP A 65 2.07 18.58 -2.86
N MET A 66 1.89 18.01 -1.65
CA MET A 66 2.98 17.52 -0.81
C MET A 66 2.73 16.08 -0.42
N GLY A 67 3.35 15.15 -1.13
CA GLY A 67 3.30 13.72 -0.85
C GLY A 67 4.61 13.19 -0.29
N HIS A 68 4.54 12.17 0.58
CA HIS A 68 5.71 11.37 0.91
C HIS A 68 6.19 10.60 -0.32
N PHE A 69 5.23 10.13 -1.14
CA PHE A 69 5.48 9.44 -2.40
C PHE A 69 4.43 9.82 -3.45
N ASP A 70 4.87 9.99 -4.68
CA ASP A 70 4.05 9.95 -5.89
C ASP A 70 4.91 9.22 -6.93
N GLU A 71 4.78 7.91 -6.97
CA GLU A 71 5.68 7.01 -7.69
C GLU A 71 4.95 6.30 -8.82
N ASP A 72 5.62 6.22 -9.96
CA ASP A 72 5.27 5.40 -11.10
C ASP A 72 6.04 4.06 -11.08
N MET A 73 5.82 3.23 -12.08
CA MET A 73 6.50 1.93 -12.23
C MET A 73 8.04 2.09 -12.25
N TYR A 74 8.54 3.15 -12.88
CA TYR A 74 9.99 3.39 -12.95
C TYR A 74 10.57 3.64 -11.55
N ALA A 75 9.94 4.52 -10.78
CA ALA A 75 10.36 4.85 -9.42
C ALA A 75 10.29 3.61 -8.50
N LEU A 76 9.22 2.82 -8.58
CA LEU A 76 9.06 1.59 -7.81
C LEU A 76 10.14 0.56 -8.16
N ARG A 77 10.43 0.35 -9.44
CA ARG A 77 11.54 -0.52 -9.89
C ARG A 77 12.89 -0.03 -9.36
N MET A 78 13.12 1.27 -9.34
CA MET A 78 14.37 1.83 -8.79
C MET A 78 14.47 1.62 -7.28
N ARG A 79 13.36 1.74 -6.54
CA ARG A 79 13.34 1.41 -5.10
C ARG A 79 13.68 -0.06 -4.85
N VAL A 80 13.05 -0.97 -5.60
CA VAL A 80 13.32 -2.41 -5.50
C VAL A 80 14.79 -2.71 -5.82
N ARG A 81 15.33 -2.14 -6.89
CA ARG A 81 16.76 -2.32 -7.23
C ARG A 81 17.68 -1.85 -6.11
N ARG A 82 17.37 -0.69 -5.49
CA ARG A 82 18.17 -0.18 -4.38
C ARG A 82 18.18 -1.11 -3.18
N LEU A 83 17.06 -1.76 -2.86
CA LEU A 83 16.98 -2.74 -1.77
C LEU A 83 17.85 -3.99 -2.02
N ALA A 84 18.13 -4.32 -3.27
CA ALA A 84 18.98 -5.44 -3.68
C ALA A 84 20.47 -5.10 -3.74
N THR A 85 20.88 -3.85 -3.45
CA THR A 85 22.29 -3.44 -3.51
C THR A 85 22.93 -3.40 -2.12
N ASP A 86 24.26 -3.59 -2.06
CA ASP A 86 25.07 -3.44 -0.84
C ASP A 86 25.05 -2.02 -0.24
N HIS A 87 24.46 -1.05 -0.96
CA HIS A 87 24.28 0.33 -0.52
C HIS A 87 22.94 0.59 0.18
N ALA A 88 22.11 -0.42 0.36
CA ALA A 88 20.86 -0.31 1.14
C ALA A 88 21.13 -0.28 2.66
N TRP A 89 21.99 0.61 3.12
CA TRP A 89 22.44 0.73 4.52
C TRP A 89 21.28 0.88 5.52
N THR A 90 20.14 1.41 5.04
CA THR A 90 18.94 1.52 5.84
C THR A 90 18.24 0.17 6.06
N GLU A 91 18.61 -0.87 5.30
CA GLU A 91 18.09 -2.23 5.34
C GLU A 91 19.19 -3.29 5.53
N ASP A 92 20.34 -2.91 6.08
CA ASP A 92 21.40 -3.83 6.53
C ASP A 92 21.57 -3.72 8.06
N PRO A 93 21.20 -4.74 8.84
CA PRO A 93 20.49 -5.96 8.44
C PRO A 93 19.05 -5.70 7.98
N PRO A 94 18.49 -6.58 7.13
CA PRO A 94 17.17 -6.38 6.56
C PRO A 94 16.07 -6.38 7.64
N SER A 95 15.09 -5.52 7.46
CA SER A 95 13.91 -5.48 8.32
C SER A 95 13.07 -6.74 8.14
N ARG A 96 12.46 -7.21 9.22
CA ARG A 96 11.38 -8.18 9.18
C ARG A 96 10.07 -7.41 9.20
N THR A 97 9.25 -7.60 8.19
CA THR A 97 7.97 -6.96 8.06
C THR A 97 6.82 -7.95 8.19
N ARG A 98 5.68 -7.45 8.64
CA ARG A 98 4.41 -8.18 8.62
C ARG A 98 3.28 -7.21 8.30
N HIS A 99 2.60 -7.48 7.19
CA HIS A 99 1.45 -6.70 6.74
C HIS A 99 0.17 -7.34 7.25
N PHE A 100 -0.57 -6.64 8.10
CA PHE A 100 -1.91 -7.02 8.55
C PHE A 100 -2.92 -6.21 7.76
N VAL A 101 -3.49 -6.81 6.71
CA VAL A 101 -4.51 -6.19 5.87
C VAL A 101 -5.87 -6.61 6.38
N THR A 102 -6.74 -5.65 6.65
CA THR A 102 -8.06 -5.90 7.23
C THR A 102 -9.08 -4.86 6.76
N ASN A 103 -10.34 -5.00 7.20
CA ASN A 103 -11.44 -4.08 6.90
C ASN A 103 -11.65 -3.86 5.39
N VAL A 104 -11.45 -4.92 4.61
CA VAL A 104 -11.53 -4.86 3.15
C VAL A 104 -12.96 -4.60 2.69
N ARG A 105 -13.15 -3.56 1.90
CA ARG A 105 -14.42 -3.16 1.29
C ARG A 105 -14.20 -2.99 -0.20
N THR A 106 -14.94 -3.74 -1.01
CA THR A 106 -14.80 -3.74 -2.47
C THR A 106 -16.01 -3.09 -3.11
N PHE A 107 -15.78 -2.30 -4.15
CA PHE A 107 -16.80 -1.59 -4.91
C PHE A 107 -16.54 -1.80 -6.39
N ARG A 108 -17.61 -1.88 -7.21
CA ARG A 108 -17.47 -1.82 -8.66
C ARG A 108 -16.96 -0.45 -9.07
N ALA A 109 -16.02 -0.44 -10.01
CA ALA A 109 -15.51 0.76 -10.67
C ALA A 109 -15.93 0.77 -12.14
N GLU A 110 -15.19 1.45 -13.02
CA GLU A 110 -15.48 1.48 -14.44
C GLU A 110 -15.14 0.12 -15.07
N GLY A 111 -16.02 -0.36 -15.94
CA GLY A 111 -15.85 -1.69 -16.56
C GLY A 111 -15.87 -2.80 -15.50
N ASP A 112 -14.86 -3.68 -15.55
CA ASP A 112 -14.67 -4.79 -14.61
C ASP A 112 -13.67 -4.46 -13.50
N ASP A 113 -13.17 -3.21 -13.45
CA ASP A 113 -12.25 -2.75 -12.42
C ASP A 113 -12.91 -2.71 -11.04
N LEU A 114 -12.09 -2.84 -10.00
CA LEU A 114 -12.54 -2.83 -8.62
C LEU A 114 -11.84 -1.71 -7.84
N ARG A 115 -12.62 -0.87 -7.17
CA ARG A 115 -12.11 0.01 -6.12
C ARG A 115 -12.15 -0.73 -4.79
N VAL A 116 -11.03 -0.78 -4.10
CA VAL A 116 -10.89 -1.51 -2.83
C VAL A 116 -10.40 -0.57 -1.76
N GLU A 117 -11.12 -0.51 -0.66
CA GLU A 117 -10.68 0.16 0.56
C GLU A 117 -10.21 -0.88 1.56
N SER A 118 -9.10 -0.63 2.24
CA SER A 118 -8.57 -1.53 3.28
C SER A 118 -7.87 -0.74 4.37
N ALA A 119 -7.74 -1.35 5.54
CA ALA A 119 -6.86 -0.86 6.60
C ALA A 119 -5.60 -1.73 6.63
N LEU A 120 -4.46 -1.09 6.82
CA LEU A 120 -3.16 -1.73 6.94
C LEU A 120 -2.55 -1.41 8.30
N LEU A 121 -2.07 -2.45 8.99
CA LEU A 121 -1.11 -2.31 10.06
C LEU A 121 0.19 -3.01 9.64
N LEU A 122 1.26 -2.26 9.48
CA LEU A 122 2.59 -2.79 9.22
C LEU A 122 3.37 -2.87 10.52
N PHE A 123 3.76 -4.08 10.88
CA PHE A 123 4.77 -4.34 11.91
C PHE A 123 6.13 -4.44 11.25
N ARG A 124 7.12 -3.72 11.78
CA ARG A 124 8.50 -3.75 11.30
C ARG A 124 9.46 -3.90 12.46
N SER A 125 10.29 -4.92 12.44
CA SER A 125 11.37 -5.15 13.39
C SER A 125 12.71 -5.18 12.64
N ARG A 126 13.74 -4.55 13.20
CA ARG A 126 15.05 -4.49 12.56
C ARG A 126 16.15 -4.80 13.56
N GLY A 127 16.99 -5.78 13.24
CA GLY A 127 18.16 -6.14 14.05
C GLY A 127 17.81 -6.38 15.51
N ASP A 128 18.65 -5.82 16.39
CA ASP A 128 18.52 -5.94 17.84
C ASP A 128 17.77 -4.77 18.49
N THR A 129 17.03 -3.98 17.70
CA THR A 129 16.21 -2.90 18.27
C THR A 129 15.11 -3.49 19.15
N ARG A 130 14.98 -2.98 20.38
CA ARG A 130 14.01 -3.50 21.36
C ARG A 130 12.56 -3.21 20.98
N GLU A 131 12.31 -2.12 20.27
CA GLU A 131 10.98 -1.67 19.93
C GLU A 131 10.73 -1.80 18.44
N PRO A 132 9.69 -2.53 18.03
CA PRO A 132 9.27 -2.55 16.63
C PRO A 132 8.63 -1.22 16.23
N SER A 133 8.70 -0.88 14.97
CA SER A 133 7.90 0.20 14.38
C SER A 133 6.55 -0.36 13.95
N LEU A 134 5.49 0.39 14.23
CA LEU A 134 4.14 0.15 13.73
C LEU A 134 3.75 1.31 12.85
N ILE A 135 3.18 1.02 11.68
CA ILE A 135 2.59 2.01 10.78
C ILE A 135 1.15 1.61 10.53
N SER A 136 0.21 2.48 10.89
CA SER A 136 -1.22 2.32 10.61
C SER A 136 -1.61 3.22 9.45
N ALA A 137 -2.34 2.65 8.48
CA ALA A 137 -2.78 3.39 7.29
C ALA A 137 -4.11 2.87 6.75
N GLY A 138 -4.89 3.79 6.17
CA GLY A 138 -5.95 3.44 5.24
C GLY A 138 -5.41 3.38 3.80
N ARG A 139 -5.91 2.46 2.99
CA ARG A 139 -5.56 2.35 1.57
C ARG A 139 -6.81 2.41 0.71
N THR A 140 -6.69 3.07 -0.42
CA THR A 140 -7.67 3.02 -1.51
C THR A 140 -6.96 2.56 -2.77
N ASP A 141 -7.34 1.40 -3.25
CA ASP A 141 -6.74 0.75 -4.41
C ASP A 141 -7.71 0.75 -5.59
N LEU A 142 -7.17 0.87 -6.80
CA LEU A 142 -7.84 0.51 -8.05
C LEU A 142 -7.18 -0.76 -8.57
N LEU A 143 -7.93 -1.85 -8.54
CA LEU A 143 -7.53 -3.12 -9.13
C LEU A 143 -8.15 -3.25 -10.50
N ARG A 144 -7.31 -3.34 -11.53
CA ARG A 144 -7.71 -3.49 -12.93
C ARG A 144 -7.86 -4.97 -13.26
N ALA A 145 -8.99 -5.30 -13.90
CA ALA A 145 -9.19 -6.63 -14.45
C ALA A 145 -8.37 -6.81 -15.73
N THR A 146 -7.58 -7.87 -15.79
CA THR A 146 -6.76 -8.24 -16.96
C THR A 146 -7.05 -9.69 -17.34
N ALA A 147 -6.51 -10.14 -18.49
CA ALA A 147 -6.65 -11.53 -18.91
C ALA A 147 -6.05 -12.53 -17.89
N ASP A 148 -5.02 -12.10 -17.15
CA ASP A 148 -4.28 -12.93 -16.19
C ASP A 148 -4.77 -12.74 -14.73
N GLY A 149 -5.84 -11.98 -14.50
CA GLY A 149 -6.39 -11.68 -13.19
C GLY A 149 -6.33 -10.19 -12.84
N LEU A 150 -6.38 -9.87 -11.56
CA LEU A 150 -6.34 -8.49 -11.07
C LEU A 150 -4.89 -7.97 -11.01
N ARG A 151 -4.72 -6.70 -11.36
CA ARG A 151 -3.46 -5.95 -11.19
C ARG A 151 -3.71 -4.60 -10.53
N LEU A 152 -2.78 -4.15 -9.71
CA LEU A 152 -2.86 -2.85 -9.05
C LEU A 152 -2.53 -1.73 -10.05
N ALA A 153 -3.52 -0.88 -10.36
CA ALA A 153 -3.37 0.26 -11.25
C ALA A 153 -3.18 1.59 -10.49
N ARG A 154 -3.71 1.70 -9.28
CA ARG A 154 -3.52 2.86 -8.41
C ARG A 154 -3.59 2.42 -6.96
N ARG A 155 -2.74 3.00 -6.14
CA ARG A 155 -2.83 2.95 -4.68
C ARG A 155 -2.68 4.34 -4.10
N GLU A 156 -3.59 4.70 -3.21
CA GLU A 156 -3.49 5.87 -2.36
C GLU A 156 -3.43 5.43 -0.91
N ILE A 157 -2.39 5.86 -0.19
CA ILE A 157 -2.10 5.46 1.18
C ILE A 157 -2.24 6.68 2.09
N THR A 158 -3.15 6.62 3.04
CA THR A 158 -3.32 7.66 4.05
C THR A 158 -2.84 7.11 5.39
N VAL A 159 -1.68 7.58 5.84
CA VAL A 159 -1.12 7.19 7.14
C VAL A 159 -1.89 7.89 8.26
N ASP A 160 -2.16 7.17 9.36
CA ASP A 160 -2.93 7.70 10.49
C ASP A 160 -2.12 8.64 11.37
N GLU A 161 -0.81 8.50 11.39
CA GLU A 161 0.10 9.36 12.15
C GLU A 161 0.49 10.60 11.32
N SER A 162 0.42 11.78 11.94
CA SER A 162 0.90 13.03 11.33
C SER A 162 2.43 13.13 11.32
N VAL A 163 3.10 12.44 12.23
CA VAL A 163 4.55 12.31 12.30
C VAL A 163 4.91 10.84 12.34
N LEU A 164 5.57 10.38 11.29
CA LEU A 164 6.02 8.99 11.19
C LEU A 164 7.11 8.72 12.24
N ARG A 165 6.89 7.72 13.09
CA ARG A 165 7.86 7.28 14.10
C ARG A 165 8.88 6.29 13.57
N THR A 166 8.79 5.94 12.29
CA THR A 166 9.78 5.07 11.63
C THR A 166 11.01 5.85 11.22
N GLN A 167 12.17 5.24 11.33
CA GLN A 167 13.45 5.86 10.93
C GLN A 167 13.53 6.18 9.43
N ASN A 168 12.81 5.43 8.62
CA ASN A 168 12.72 5.62 7.17
C ASN A 168 11.48 4.91 6.62
N LEU A 169 11.11 5.25 5.39
CA LEU A 169 10.04 4.62 4.62
C LEU A 169 10.60 3.66 3.55
N ALA A 170 11.66 2.93 3.85
CA ALA A 170 12.21 1.90 2.98
C ALA A 170 11.36 0.61 2.96
N VAL A 171 10.04 0.77 3.08
CA VAL A 171 9.05 -0.31 3.05
C VAL A 171 7.94 0.04 2.06
N PHE A 172 7.26 -0.96 1.54
CA PHE A 172 6.02 -0.78 0.76
C PHE A 172 4.82 -0.96 1.70
N LEU A 173 3.73 -0.18 1.45
CA LEU A 173 2.53 -0.14 2.28
C LEU A 173 1.29 -0.53 1.49
#